data_e099a97507d328b8963e701424f333c2
#
_entry.id   e099a97507d328b8963e701424f333c2
#
_cell.length_a   1.000
_cell.length_b   1.000
_cell.length_c   1.000
_cell.angle_alpha   90.00
_cell.angle_beta   90.00
_cell.angle_gamma   90.00
#
_symmetry.space_group_name_H-M   'P 1'
#
loop_
_entity.id
_entity.type
_entity.pdbx_description
1 polymer ?
#
loop_
_entity_poly.entity_id
_entity_poly.type
_entity_poly.pdbx_seq_one_letter_code
_entity_poly.pdbx_strand_id
1 'polypeptide(L)'
;DWTEWLIKERQKNLDKSRKSSLWYHQPMQKDIQAYHLALVKEDSVICDALFTQITRALPEAEYKIWHRHPVWFLEGNPIVGYHKLKDCVRLLFWSGQSFEEKGLDKEGSFKAAEARYTSVKEIDAKDLARWLKKSRDIQWDYKNIVKRKGKLERVK
;
A
#
# COMPACT_ATOMS: atom_id res chain seq x y z
N ASP A 1 -22.69 -8.31 -14.53
CA ASP A 1 -23.00 -7.10 -13.78
C ASP A 1 -22.09 -5.95 -14.24
N TRP A 2 -22.32 -4.76 -13.74
CA TRP A 2 -21.55 -3.57 -14.10
C TRP A 2 -20.04 -3.73 -13.80
N THR A 3 -19.70 -4.31 -12.66
CA THR A 3 -18.33 -4.52 -12.24
C THR A 3 -17.60 -5.49 -13.17
N GLU A 4 -18.26 -6.59 -13.54
CA GLU A 4 -17.70 -7.57 -14.46
C GLU A 4 -17.51 -6.98 -15.85
N TRP A 5 -18.46 -6.17 -16.30
CA TRP A 5 -18.34 -5.48 -17.58
C TRP A 5 -17.13 -4.56 -17.60
N LEU A 6 -16.92 -3.77 -16.55
CA LEU A 6 -15.75 -2.89 -16.44
C LEU A 6 -14.44 -3.66 -16.47
N ILE A 7 -14.39 -4.80 -15.80
CA ILE A 7 -13.21 -5.65 -15.79
C ILE A 7 -12.91 -6.17 -17.19
N LYS A 8 -13.93 -6.66 -17.89
CA LYS A 8 -13.76 -7.16 -19.26
C LYS A 8 -13.34 -6.08 -20.23
N GLU A 9 -13.93 -4.90 -20.12
CA GLU A 9 -13.60 -3.77 -21.00
C GLU A 9 -12.16 -3.31 -20.77
N ARG A 10 -11.73 -3.26 -19.52
CA ARG A 10 -10.33 -2.96 -19.20
C ARG A 10 -9.37 -3.99 -19.76
N GLN A 11 -9.73 -5.26 -19.68
CA GLN A 11 -8.89 -6.34 -20.20
C GLN A 11 -8.71 -6.20 -21.70
N LYS A 12 -9.76 -5.87 -22.43
CA LYS A 12 -9.68 -5.61 -23.88
C LYS A 12 -8.73 -4.46 -24.18
N ASN A 13 -8.83 -3.38 -23.42
CA ASN A 13 -7.98 -2.22 -23.61
C ASN A 13 -6.52 -2.54 -23.29
N LEU A 14 -6.30 -3.35 -22.26
CA LEU A 14 -4.97 -3.82 -21.90
C LEU A 14 -4.33 -4.62 -23.03
N ASP A 15 -5.08 -5.56 -23.61
CA ASP A 15 -4.60 -6.38 -24.71
C ASP A 15 -4.26 -5.54 -25.94
N LYS A 16 -5.02 -4.49 -26.19
CA LYS A 16 -4.77 -3.56 -27.29
C LYS A 16 -3.58 -2.63 -27.04
N SER A 17 -3.29 -2.32 -25.80
CA SER A 17 -2.35 -1.27 -25.41
C SER A 17 -1.24 -1.76 -24.51
N ARG A 18 -0.74 -2.96 -24.73
CA ARG A 18 0.32 -3.55 -23.90
C ARG A 18 1.51 -2.62 -23.67
N LYS A 19 1.84 -1.81 -24.68
CA LYS A 19 2.94 -0.86 -24.60
C LYS A 19 2.64 0.33 -23.70
N SER A 20 1.37 0.54 -23.36
CA SER A 20 0.90 1.66 -22.54
C SER A 20 0.52 1.20 -21.13
N SER A 21 0.99 0.05 -20.68
CA SER A 21 0.62 -0.54 -19.40
C SER A 21 0.93 0.34 -18.18
N LEU A 22 1.85 1.31 -18.32
CA LEU A 22 2.27 2.19 -17.22
C LEU A 22 1.12 3.04 -16.65
N TRP A 23 0.12 3.36 -17.45
CA TRP A 23 -1.04 4.14 -16.98
C TRP A 23 -2.29 3.29 -16.84
N TYR A 24 -2.15 1.99 -17.06
CA TYR A 24 -3.24 1.06 -16.90
C TYR A 24 -3.38 0.61 -15.44
N HIS A 25 -4.54 0.82 -14.88
CA HIS A 25 -4.82 0.42 -13.50
C HIS A 25 -5.56 -0.90 -13.46
N GLN A 26 -5.06 -1.84 -12.69
CA GLN A 26 -5.81 -3.05 -12.39
C GLN A 26 -7.04 -2.68 -11.58
N PRO A 27 -8.17 -3.37 -11.80
CA PRO A 27 -9.35 -3.11 -10.98
C PRO A 27 -9.05 -3.44 -9.52
N MET A 28 -9.55 -2.62 -8.62
CA MET A 28 -9.44 -2.84 -7.19
C MET A 28 -10.10 -4.17 -6.83
N GLN A 29 -9.43 -5.02 -6.06
CA GLN A 29 -10.01 -6.27 -5.60
C GLN A 29 -11.26 -6.00 -4.76
N LYS A 30 -12.22 -6.94 -4.81
CA LYS A 30 -13.51 -6.76 -4.14
C LYS A 30 -13.40 -6.58 -2.64
N ASP A 31 -12.49 -7.29 -1.99
CA ASP A 31 -12.29 -7.18 -0.54
C ASP A 31 -11.65 -5.85 -0.15
N ILE A 32 -10.74 -5.31 -0.97
CA ILE A 32 -10.18 -3.97 -0.77
C ILE A 32 -11.28 -2.92 -0.95
N GLN A 33 -12.08 -3.05 -2.00
CA GLN A 33 -13.20 -2.16 -2.25
C GLN A 33 -14.20 -2.18 -1.09
N ALA A 34 -14.51 -3.36 -0.57
CA ALA A 34 -15.39 -3.51 0.58
C ALA A 34 -14.81 -2.83 1.82
N TYR A 35 -13.50 -2.91 2.01
CA TYR A 35 -12.84 -2.21 3.10
C TYR A 35 -13.06 -0.70 3.01
N HIS A 36 -12.84 -0.12 1.82
CA HIS A 36 -13.05 1.32 1.60
C HIS A 36 -14.51 1.73 1.80
N LEU A 37 -15.44 0.93 1.27
CA LEU A 37 -16.87 1.26 1.34
C LEU A 37 -17.44 1.19 2.75
N ALA A 38 -16.82 0.42 3.64
CA ALA A 38 -17.26 0.31 5.03
C ALA A 38 -16.86 1.52 5.88
N LEU A 39 -16.00 2.40 5.36
CA LEU A 39 -15.52 3.58 6.08
C LEU A 39 -16.43 4.79 5.80
N VAL A 40 -16.38 5.78 6.70
CA VAL A 40 -17.02 7.07 6.43
C VAL A 40 -16.33 7.69 5.20
N LYS A 41 -17.07 8.56 4.50
CA LYS A 41 -16.64 9.11 3.20
C LYS A 41 -15.25 9.73 3.25
N GLU A 42 -14.94 10.51 4.27
CA GLU A 42 -13.64 11.16 4.39
C GLU A 42 -12.48 10.17 4.48
N ASP A 43 -12.65 9.12 5.28
CA ASP A 43 -11.65 8.06 5.41
C ASP A 43 -11.54 7.23 4.15
N SER A 44 -12.67 6.97 3.49
CA SER A 44 -12.70 6.25 2.23
C SER A 44 -11.92 6.98 1.15
N VAL A 45 -12.06 8.30 1.07
CA VAL A 45 -11.31 9.15 0.12
C VAL A 45 -9.80 9.06 0.38
N ILE A 46 -9.40 9.08 1.64
CA ILE A 46 -7.98 8.91 2.00
C ILE A 46 -7.48 7.56 1.51
N CYS A 47 -8.22 6.49 1.80
CA CYS A 47 -7.84 5.14 1.38
C CYS A 47 -7.77 5.00 -0.14
N ASP A 48 -8.72 5.59 -0.88
CA ASP A 48 -8.69 5.59 -2.34
C ASP A 48 -7.44 6.28 -2.89
N ALA A 49 -7.06 7.40 -2.31
CA ALA A 49 -5.87 8.13 -2.72
C ALA A 49 -4.60 7.31 -2.45
N LEU A 50 -4.52 6.70 -1.28
CA LEU A 50 -3.39 5.83 -0.92
C LEU A 50 -3.31 4.61 -1.85
N PHE A 51 -4.44 3.95 -2.08
CA PHE A 51 -4.50 2.81 -2.99
C PHE A 51 -3.95 3.17 -4.37
N THR A 52 -4.42 4.28 -4.92
CA THR A 52 -4.02 4.73 -6.25
C THR A 52 -2.51 4.98 -6.32
N GLN A 53 -1.97 5.70 -5.35
CA GLN A 53 -0.54 6.03 -5.37
C GLN A 53 0.34 4.80 -5.12
N ILE A 54 -0.06 3.93 -4.20
CA ILE A 54 0.72 2.73 -3.91
C ILE A 54 0.76 1.80 -5.12
N THR A 55 -0.39 1.55 -5.75
CA THR A 55 -0.44 0.66 -6.91
C THR A 55 0.33 1.20 -8.10
N ARG A 56 0.37 2.52 -8.29
CA ARG A 56 1.19 3.14 -9.33
C ARG A 56 2.68 2.99 -9.07
N ALA A 57 3.09 3.20 -7.83
CA ALA A 57 4.50 3.18 -7.46
C ALA A 57 5.05 1.76 -7.37
N LEU A 58 4.21 0.79 -7.03
CA LEU A 58 4.59 -0.61 -6.84
C LEU A 58 3.74 -1.52 -7.75
N PRO A 59 3.85 -1.36 -9.08
CA PRO A 59 3.00 -2.14 -9.99
C PRO A 59 3.28 -3.64 -9.95
N GLU A 60 4.48 -4.04 -9.53
CA GLU A 60 4.88 -5.44 -9.39
C GLU A 60 4.43 -6.07 -8.07
N ALA A 61 3.93 -5.27 -7.12
CA ALA A 61 3.52 -5.76 -5.81
C ALA A 61 2.19 -6.51 -5.87
N GLU A 62 2.08 -7.57 -5.10
CA GLU A 62 0.81 -8.23 -4.82
C GLU A 62 0.17 -7.53 -3.64
N TYR A 63 -1.16 -7.41 -3.63
CA TYR A 63 -1.85 -6.81 -2.51
C TYR A 63 -3.09 -7.61 -2.13
N LYS A 64 -3.41 -7.59 -0.84
CA LYS A 64 -4.56 -8.32 -0.30
C LYS A 64 -4.93 -7.74 1.07
N ILE A 65 -6.10 -8.13 1.57
CA ILE A 65 -6.44 -7.92 2.98
C ILE A 65 -5.60 -8.88 3.81
N TRP A 66 -4.83 -8.34 4.73
CA TRP A 66 -3.97 -9.10 5.63
C TRP A 66 -4.07 -8.49 7.02
N HIS A 67 -4.37 -9.32 8.02
CA HIS A 67 -4.66 -8.83 9.37
C HIS A 67 -5.74 -7.74 9.37
N ARG A 68 -6.78 -7.94 8.53
CA ARG A 68 -7.98 -7.09 8.42
C ARG A 68 -7.78 -5.74 7.72
N HIS A 69 -6.65 -5.51 7.07
CA HIS A 69 -6.45 -4.26 6.33
C HIS A 69 -5.61 -4.47 5.07
N PRO A 70 -5.65 -3.53 4.11
CA PRO A 70 -4.92 -3.66 2.86
C PRO A 70 -3.41 -3.59 3.03
N VAL A 71 -2.69 -4.55 2.46
CA VAL A 71 -1.23 -4.63 2.53
C VAL A 71 -0.67 -5.03 1.17
N TRP A 72 0.44 -4.40 0.77
CA TRP A 72 1.20 -4.71 -0.44
C TRP A 72 2.46 -5.46 -0.11
N PHE A 73 2.78 -6.47 -0.93
CA PHE A 73 3.91 -7.38 -0.73
C PHE A 73 4.80 -7.39 -1.97
N LEU A 74 6.11 -7.43 -1.76
CA LEU A 74 7.09 -7.69 -2.81
C LEU A 74 7.76 -9.02 -2.50
N GLU A 75 7.61 -10.00 -3.43
CA GLU A 75 8.15 -11.35 -3.23
C GLU A 75 7.74 -11.97 -1.89
N GLY A 76 6.50 -11.71 -1.48
CA GLY A 76 5.94 -12.24 -0.24
C GLY A 76 6.32 -11.46 1.02
N ASN A 77 7.12 -10.42 0.91
CA ASN A 77 7.53 -9.59 2.04
C ASN A 77 6.61 -8.37 2.16
N PRO A 78 5.98 -8.13 3.33
CA PRO A 78 5.11 -6.97 3.49
C PRO A 78 5.91 -5.67 3.42
N ILE A 79 5.42 -4.73 2.63
CA ILE A 79 6.11 -3.47 2.35
C ILE A 79 5.36 -2.28 2.92
N VAL A 80 4.10 -2.13 2.56
CA VAL A 80 3.29 -0.98 2.92
C VAL A 80 1.83 -1.38 3.02
N GLY A 81 1.10 -0.71 3.89
CA GLY A 81 -0.34 -0.90 4.01
C GLY A 81 -0.97 0.29 4.70
N TYR A 82 -2.30 0.32 4.72
CA TYR A 82 -3.00 1.35 5.47
C TYR A 82 -4.12 0.72 6.29
N HIS A 83 -4.45 1.38 7.40
CA HIS A 83 -5.38 0.86 8.37
C HIS A 83 -6.17 2.00 9.02
N LYS A 84 -7.49 1.86 9.06
CA LYS A 84 -8.34 2.80 9.80
C LYS A 84 -8.16 2.58 11.29
N LEU A 85 -7.64 3.59 11.99
CA LEU A 85 -7.61 3.65 13.43
C LEU A 85 -8.82 4.46 13.91
N LYS A 86 -8.97 4.64 15.22
CA LYS A 86 -10.13 5.35 15.78
C LYS A 86 -10.32 6.75 15.17
N ASP A 87 -9.25 7.54 15.11
CA ASP A 87 -9.31 8.95 14.74
C ASP A 87 -8.59 9.29 13.44
N CYS A 88 -8.03 8.31 12.73
CA CYS A 88 -7.23 8.58 11.54
C CYS A 88 -7.11 7.35 10.65
N VAL A 89 -6.58 7.56 9.45
CA VAL A 89 -6.09 6.47 8.60
C VAL A 89 -4.57 6.44 8.73
N ARG A 90 -4.02 5.30 9.12
CA ARG A 90 -2.58 5.13 9.29
C ARG A 90 -1.98 4.45 8.07
N LEU A 91 -0.95 5.09 7.50
CA LEU A 91 -0.11 4.48 6.48
C LEU A 91 1.13 3.91 7.16
N LEU A 92 1.41 2.64 6.98
CA LEU A 92 2.52 1.95 7.63
C LEU A 92 3.48 1.38 6.59
N PHE A 93 4.77 1.71 6.77
CA PHE A 93 5.85 1.09 6.03
C PHE A 93 6.60 0.14 6.96
N TRP A 94 6.64 -1.14 6.62
CA TRP A 94 7.25 -2.15 7.49
C TRP A 94 8.74 -1.90 7.76
N SER A 95 9.43 -1.29 6.80
CA SER A 95 10.86 -0.95 6.94
C SER A 95 11.11 0.55 7.02
N GLY A 96 10.08 1.34 7.35
CA GLY A 96 10.11 2.80 7.28
C GLY A 96 11.12 3.49 8.18
N GLN A 97 11.52 2.88 9.29
CA GLN A 97 12.51 3.47 10.18
C GLN A 97 13.87 3.66 9.51
N SER A 98 14.17 2.83 8.50
CA SER A 98 15.43 2.90 7.77
C SER A 98 15.41 3.88 6.61
N PHE A 99 14.27 4.53 6.35
CA PHE A 99 14.15 5.52 5.26
C PHE A 99 14.76 6.87 5.62
N GLU A 100 14.94 7.16 6.92
CA GLU A 100 15.44 8.44 7.40
C GLU A 100 14.57 9.61 6.93
N GLU A 101 13.25 9.50 7.13
CA GLU A 101 12.27 10.49 6.71
C GLU A 101 11.63 11.17 7.91
N LYS A 102 11.60 12.50 7.88
CA LYS A 102 11.01 13.29 8.97
C LYS A 102 9.49 13.14 9.08
N GLY A 103 8.83 12.85 7.96
CA GLY A 103 7.38 12.68 7.91
C GLY A 103 6.88 11.32 8.38
N LEU A 104 7.77 10.40 8.73
CA LEU A 104 7.44 9.07 9.18
C LEU A 104 7.88 8.89 10.63
N ASP A 105 6.93 8.52 11.48
CA ASP A 105 7.16 8.30 12.92
C ASP A 105 7.41 6.81 13.17
N LYS A 106 8.33 6.51 14.08
CA LYS A 106 8.62 5.13 14.46
C LYS A 106 7.38 4.45 15.04
N GLU A 107 7.14 3.21 14.64
CA GLU A 107 6.04 2.40 15.14
C GLU A 107 6.58 1.05 15.61
N GLY A 108 6.32 0.73 16.88
CA GLY A 108 6.71 -0.54 17.45
C GLY A 108 8.21 -0.72 17.64
N SER A 109 8.58 -1.94 18.01
CA SER A 109 9.95 -2.29 18.40
C SER A 109 10.83 -2.77 17.22
N PHE A 110 10.24 -2.99 16.05
CA PHE A 110 10.98 -3.43 14.86
C PHE A 110 11.39 -2.24 14.00
N LYS A 111 11.18 -2.31 12.69
CA LYS A 111 11.66 -1.30 11.75
C LYS A 111 10.55 -0.49 11.09
N ALA A 112 9.32 -0.64 11.56
CA ALA A 112 8.17 0.03 10.98
C ALA A 112 8.12 1.51 11.32
N ALA A 113 7.57 2.31 10.38
CA ALA A 113 7.28 3.72 10.60
C ALA A 113 5.97 4.07 9.93
N GLU A 114 5.31 5.10 10.44
CA GLU A 114 3.95 5.43 10.04
C GLU A 114 3.74 6.91 9.74
N ALA A 115 2.72 7.20 8.95
CA ALA A 115 2.13 8.52 8.80
C ALA A 115 0.63 8.39 9.06
N ARG A 116 0.03 9.40 9.68
CA ARG A 116 -1.40 9.41 10.02
C ARG A 116 -2.11 10.54 9.30
N TYR A 117 -3.27 10.24 8.72
CA TYR A 117 -4.05 11.20 7.96
C TYR A 117 -5.47 11.30 8.50
N THR A 118 -5.96 12.52 8.67
CA THR A 118 -7.36 12.81 8.99
C THR A 118 -8.09 13.45 7.83
N SER A 119 -7.37 13.90 6.81
CA SER A 119 -7.91 14.48 5.59
C SER A 119 -7.03 14.10 4.41
N VAL A 120 -7.64 13.91 3.23
CA VAL A 120 -6.91 13.63 2.01
C VAL A 120 -5.94 14.75 1.64
N LYS A 121 -6.22 15.99 2.06
CA LYS A 121 -5.37 17.15 1.81
C LYS A 121 -4.01 17.05 2.51
N GLU A 122 -3.92 16.25 3.55
CA GLU A 122 -2.67 16.06 4.29
C GLU A 122 -1.68 15.15 3.57
N ILE A 123 -2.13 14.41 2.57
CA ILE A 123 -1.27 13.53 1.79
C ILE A 123 -0.42 14.38 0.86
N ASP A 124 0.90 14.40 1.11
CA ASP A 124 1.85 15.03 0.20
C ASP A 124 2.29 14.00 -0.84
N ALA A 125 1.86 14.19 -2.08
CA ALA A 125 2.11 13.24 -3.15
C ALA A 125 3.61 13.03 -3.44
N LYS A 126 4.41 14.08 -3.30
CA LYS A 126 5.87 14.00 -3.51
C LYS A 126 6.55 13.19 -2.42
N ASP A 127 6.18 13.45 -1.17
CA ASP A 127 6.71 12.70 -0.04
C ASP A 127 6.32 11.23 -0.15
N LEU A 128 5.06 10.97 -0.45
CA LEU A 128 4.57 9.60 -0.57
C LEU A 128 5.28 8.86 -1.71
N ALA A 129 5.47 9.49 -2.86
CA ALA A 129 6.20 8.88 -3.97
C ALA A 129 7.64 8.54 -3.58
N ARG A 130 8.30 9.42 -2.85
CA ARG A 130 9.67 9.19 -2.35
C ARG A 130 9.72 8.04 -1.35
N TRP A 131 8.78 8.00 -0.41
CA TRP A 131 8.68 6.91 0.58
C TRP A 131 8.43 5.56 -0.10
N LEU A 132 7.55 5.53 -1.09
CA LEU A 132 7.25 4.31 -1.82
C LEU A 132 8.46 3.80 -2.61
N LYS A 133 9.22 4.70 -3.22
CA LYS A 133 10.48 4.33 -3.87
C LYS A 133 11.47 3.75 -2.85
N LYS A 134 11.62 4.39 -1.70
CA LYS A 134 12.49 3.89 -0.64
C LYS A 134 12.01 2.53 -0.12
N SER A 135 10.70 2.32 -0.06
CA SER A 135 10.14 1.05 0.42
C SER A 135 10.50 -0.12 -0.50
N ARG A 136 10.69 0.13 -1.78
CA ARG A 136 11.16 -0.88 -2.73
C ARG A 136 12.64 -1.19 -2.52
N ASP A 137 13.43 -0.15 -2.27
CA ASP A 137 14.89 -0.25 -2.22
C ASP A 137 15.42 -0.65 -0.85
N ILE A 138 14.67 -0.41 0.21
CA ILE A 138 15.09 -0.66 1.60
C ILE A 138 14.08 -1.61 2.24
N GLN A 139 14.50 -2.84 2.52
CA GLN A 139 13.62 -3.85 3.07
C GLN A 139 14.28 -4.68 4.15
N TRP A 140 13.52 -4.95 5.22
CA TRP A 140 13.85 -5.93 6.24
C TRP A 140 13.00 -7.18 6.02
N ASP A 141 13.54 -8.33 6.34
CA ASP A 141 12.90 -9.62 6.03
C ASP A 141 11.82 -9.99 7.05
N TYR A 142 10.66 -9.39 6.90
CA TYR A 142 9.49 -9.74 7.71
C TYR A 142 8.86 -11.08 7.29
N LYS A 143 9.05 -11.45 6.05
CA LYS A 143 8.52 -12.70 5.52
C LYS A 143 8.93 -13.91 6.34
N ASN A 144 10.18 -13.95 6.79
CA ASN A 144 10.75 -15.07 7.53
C ASN A 144 10.94 -14.80 9.02
N ILE A 145 10.32 -13.76 9.55
CA ILE A 145 10.54 -13.37 10.96
C ILE A 145 10.12 -14.47 11.94
N VAL A 146 9.06 -15.22 11.64
CA VAL A 146 8.60 -16.32 12.49
C VAL A 146 9.62 -17.46 12.48
N LYS A 147 10.15 -17.80 11.31
CA LYS A 147 11.17 -18.84 11.17
C LYS A 147 12.44 -18.50 11.94
N ARG A 148 12.74 -17.21 12.04
CA ARG A 148 13.93 -16.71 12.78
C ARG A 148 13.61 -16.38 14.24
N LYS A 149 12.48 -16.84 14.75
CA LYS A 149 12.06 -16.64 16.16
C LYS A 149 12.04 -15.15 16.57
N GLY A 150 11.53 -14.30 15.68
CA GLY A 150 11.43 -12.87 15.92
C GLY A 150 12.67 -12.06 15.57
N LYS A 151 13.71 -12.69 15.04
CA LYS A 151 14.93 -12.00 14.64
C LYS A 151 14.79 -11.42 13.23
N LEU A 152 14.96 -10.12 13.11
CA LEU A 152 14.79 -9.41 11.86
C LEU A 152 16.12 -9.16 11.17
N GLU A 153 16.22 -9.51 9.88
CA GLU A 153 17.43 -9.31 9.08
C GLU A 153 17.13 -8.38 7.91
N ARG A 154 18.11 -7.59 7.50
CA ARG A 154 17.96 -6.68 6.37
C ARG A 154 18.16 -7.44 5.06
N VAL A 155 17.24 -7.21 4.10
CA VAL A 155 17.28 -7.81 2.76
C VAL A 155 17.96 -6.87 1.77
N LYS A 156 17.59 -5.59 1.84
CA LYS A 156 18.12 -4.55 0.93
C LYS A 156 18.38 -3.26 1.67
#